data_f06bc4ab6300c54a9a111417217af19e
#
_entry.id   f06bc4ab6300c54a9a111417217af19e
#
_cell.length_a   1.000
_cell.length_b   1.000
_cell.length_c   1.000
_cell.angle_alpha   90.00
_cell.angle_beta   90.00
_cell.angle_gamma   90.00
#
_symmetry.space_group_name_H-M   'P 1'
#
loop_
_entity.id
_entity.type
_entity.pdbx_description
1 polymer ?
#
loop_
_entity_poly.entity_id
_entity_poly.type
_entity_poly.pdbx_seq_one_letter_code
_entity_poly.pdbx_strand_id
1 'polypeptide(L)'
;DDIFRKCIEIPGVSIKRSEFNAELLMKTKEGKGSMTFFQLFPGLTIAYIFINSPTWAAPNLGEDSFIKKGPLLLNYCVTGRCEIILNNGNFVYVKDGDISLTECFAQKQYVYPRRIYEGMELFVDTNTLATESTWMQKEFGIDIPKIIELFCPNDNTYISAAVSYTHLRAHET
;
A
#
# COMPACT_ATOMS: atom_id res chain seq x y z
N ASP A 1 -3.43 15.54 -1.77
CA ASP A 1 -3.33 16.14 -3.11
C ASP A 1 -1.90 16.20 -3.69
N ASP A 2 -0.85 16.32 -2.88
CA ASP A 2 0.54 16.44 -3.38
C ASP A 2 1.10 15.15 -3.97
N ILE A 3 0.75 13.99 -3.44
CA ILE A 3 1.19 12.69 -4.00
C ILE A 3 0.66 12.51 -5.42
N PHE A 4 -0.61 12.81 -5.65
CA PHE A 4 -1.21 12.71 -6.97
C PHE A 4 -0.61 13.70 -7.98
N ARG A 5 -0.22 14.90 -7.54
CA ARG A 5 0.46 15.87 -8.41
C ARG A 5 1.82 15.35 -8.88
N LYS A 6 2.62 14.77 -7.98
CA LYS A 6 3.92 14.19 -8.31
C LYS A 6 3.80 12.96 -9.23
N CYS A 7 2.73 12.18 -9.10
CA CYS A 7 2.46 11.06 -10.02
C CYS A 7 2.17 11.50 -11.46
N ILE A 8 1.56 12.67 -11.67
CA ILE A 8 1.24 13.20 -13.02
C ILE A 8 2.51 13.60 -13.79
N GLU A 9 3.60 13.92 -13.10
CA GLU A 9 4.89 14.28 -13.71
C GLU A 9 5.65 13.08 -14.28
N ILE A 10 5.19 11.86 -14.00
CA ILE A 10 5.82 10.63 -14.49
C ILE A 10 5.32 10.34 -15.91
N PRO A 11 6.23 10.18 -16.90
CA PRO A 11 5.85 9.83 -18.26
C PRO A 11 5.03 8.53 -18.32
N GLY A 12 3.88 8.59 -18.98
CA GLY A 12 2.99 7.44 -19.12
C GLY A 12 2.05 7.21 -17.93
N VAL A 13 2.04 8.10 -16.95
CA VAL A 13 1.08 8.09 -15.85
C VAL A 13 0.01 9.15 -16.08
N SER A 14 -1.24 8.81 -15.81
CA SER A 14 -2.40 9.71 -15.86
C SER A 14 -3.33 9.44 -14.70
N ILE A 15 -4.10 10.47 -14.32
CA ILE A 15 -5.09 10.38 -13.25
C ILE A 15 -6.46 10.73 -13.82
N LYS A 16 -7.43 9.87 -13.57
CA LYS A 16 -8.85 10.15 -13.78
C LYS A 16 -9.52 10.30 -12.42
N ARG A 17 -10.37 11.30 -12.27
CA ARG A 17 -11.15 11.53 -11.06
C ARG A 17 -12.63 11.49 -11.37
N SER A 18 -13.39 10.88 -10.51
CA SER A 18 -14.85 10.93 -10.47
C SER A 18 -15.29 11.46 -9.10
N GLU A 19 -16.59 11.54 -8.88
CA GLU A 19 -17.16 11.95 -7.60
C GLU A 19 -16.78 10.99 -6.45
N PHE A 20 -16.62 9.69 -6.74
CA PHE A 20 -16.47 8.64 -5.72
C PHE A 20 -15.10 7.98 -5.70
N ASN A 21 -14.28 8.17 -6.75
CA ASN A 21 -12.98 7.53 -6.84
C ASN A 21 -11.96 8.35 -7.61
N ALA A 22 -10.69 7.97 -7.45
CA ALA A 22 -9.60 8.40 -8.30
C ALA A 22 -8.89 7.18 -8.87
N GLU A 23 -8.59 7.20 -10.16
CA GLU A 23 -7.89 6.14 -10.85
C GLU A 23 -6.55 6.63 -11.37
N LEU A 24 -5.46 6.03 -10.91
CA LEU A 24 -4.12 6.21 -11.42
C LEU A 24 -3.88 5.15 -12.50
N LEU A 25 -3.59 5.60 -13.71
CA LEU A 25 -3.33 4.74 -14.86
C LEU A 25 -1.87 4.87 -15.27
N MET A 26 -1.17 3.75 -15.41
CA MET A 26 0.16 3.68 -15.96
C MET A 26 0.12 2.96 -17.31
N LYS A 27 0.74 3.57 -18.31
CA LYS A 27 0.97 2.96 -19.62
C LYS A 27 2.34 3.35 -20.13
N THR A 28 3.25 2.40 -20.16
CA THR A 28 4.64 2.58 -20.62
C THR A 28 4.95 1.59 -21.75
N LYS A 29 6.17 1.66 -22.29
CA LYS A 29 6.65 0.65 -23.24
C LYS A 29 6.80 -0.73 -22.62
N GLU A 30 7.02 -0.79 -21.31
CA GLU A 30 7.26 -2.02 -20.56
C GLU A 30 5.96 -2.72 -20.11
N GLY A 31 4.87 -1.96 -19.98
CA GLY A 31 3.61 -2.52 -19.56
C GLY A 31 2.57 -1.49 -19.16
N LYS A 32 1.54 -1.96 -18.45
CA LYS A 32 0.41 -1.16 -17.98
C LYS A 32 0.05 -1.54 -16.55
N GLY A 33 -0.63 -0.63 -15.87
CA GLY A 33 -1.21 -0.89 -14.56
C GLY A 33 -2.23 0.17 -14.18
N SER A 34 -2.96 -0.11 -13.13
CA SER A 34 -3.93 0.83 -12.56
C SER A 34 -3.99 0.69 -11.04
N MET A 35 -4.30 1.80 -10.38
CA MET A 35 -4.71 1.83 -8.97
C MET A 35 -5.99 2.64 -8.87
N THR A 36 -7.05 2.03 -8.37
CA THR A 36 -8.33 2.71 -8.17
C THR A 36 -8.55 2.95 -6.68
N PHE A 37 -8.63 4.21 -6.29
CA PHE A 37 -8.72 4.66 -4.91
C PHE A 37 -10.16 5.03 -4.55
N PHE A 38 -10.61 4.56 -3.39
CA PHE A 38 -11.90 4.91 -2.79
C PHE A 38 -11.65 5.42 -1.37
N GLN A 39 -12.05 6.65 -1.11
CA GLN A 39 -12.00 7.19 0.25
C GLN A 39 -13.17 6.63 1.04
N LEU A 40 -12.87 5.85 2.08
CA LEU A 40 -13.89 5.27 2.97
C LEU A 40 -14.32 6.27 4.04
N PHE A 41 -13.34 6.90 4.68
CA PHE A 41 -13.51 7.93 5.72
C PHE A 41 -12.36 8.92 5.61
N PRO A 42 -12.44 10.11 6.27
CA PRO A 42 -11.28 10.97 6.42
C PRO A 42 -10.10 10.19 7.03
N GLY A 43 -8.97 10.19 6.33
CA GLY A 43 -7.77 9.46 6.75
C GLY A 43 -7.74 7.96 6.43
N LEU A 44 -8.78 7.39 5.82
CA LEU A 44 -8.84 5.99 5.42
C LEU A 44 -9.21 5.83 3.95
N THR A 45 -8.30 5.32 3.16
CA THR A 45 -8.48 5.09 1.72
C THR A 45 -8.15 3.65 1.37
N ILE A 46 -9.02 2.98 0.63
CA ILE A 46 -8.73 1.68 0.03
C ILE A 46 -8.36 1.86 -1.44
N ALA A 47 -7.38 1.10 -1.92
CA ALA A 47 -7.04 1.03 -3.33
C ALA A 47 -7.06 -0.41 -3.83
N TYR A 48 -7.55 -0.59 -5.04
CA TYR A 48 -7.41 -1.82 -5.80
C TYR A 48 -6.33 -1.64 -6.86
N ILE A 49 -5.39 -2.59 -6.94
CA ILE A 49 -4.19 -2.52 -7.78
C ILE A 49 -4.22 -3.63 -8.79
N PHE A 50 -3.96 -3.28 -10.04
CA PHE A 50 -3.66 -4.20 -11.12
C PHE A 50 -2.41 -3.77 -11.85
N ILE A 51 -1.40 -4.63 -11.92
CA ILE A 51 -0.13 -4.40 -12.64
C ILE A 51 0.07 -5.51 -13.66
N ASN A 52 0.44 -5.10 -14.87
CA ASN A 52 1.00 -5.96 -15.91
C ASN A 52 2.24 -5.25 -16.47
N SER A 53 3.26 -5.20 -15.65
CA SER A 53 4.54 -4.52 -15.94
C SER A 53 5.63 -5.09 -15.04
N PRO A 54 6.90 -5.08 -15.43
CA PRO A 54 7.98 -5.51 -14.55
C PRO A 54 8.21 -4.56 -13.37
N THR A 55 7.79 -3.29 -13.50
CA THR A 55 7.95 -2.26 -12.46
C THR A 55 6.72 -1.38 -12.38
N TRP A 56 6.53 -0.71 -11.25
CA TRP A 56 5.57 0.38 -11.09
C TRP A 56 6.32 1.72 -11.13
N ALA A 57 5.80 2.65 -11.89
CA ALA A 57 6.33 4.01 -11.94
C ALA A 57 5.95 4.74 -10.63
N ALA A 58 6.79 4.65 -9.63
CA ALA A 58 6.63 5.38 -8.39
C ALA A 58 7.17 6.82 -8.54
N PRO A 59 6.51 7.82 -7.95
CA PRO A 59 7.06 9.17 -7.90
C PRO A 59 8.36 9.16 -7.09
N ASN A 60 9.41 9.78 -7.63
CA ASN A 60 10.60 10.06 -6.83
C ASN A 60 10.27 11.21 -5.89
N LEU A 61 9.94 10.88 -4.65
CA LEU A 61 9.56 11.87 -3.64
C LEU A 61 10.74 12.69 -3.12
N GLY A 62 11.97 12.33 -3.51
CA GLY A 62 13.21 12.99 -3.07
C GLY A 62 13.46 12.82 -1.56
N GLU A 63 14.73 12.98 -1.15
CA GLU A 63 15.11 12.95 0.27
C GLU A 63 14.55 14.17 1.05
N ASP A 64 14.23 15.26 0.33
CA ASP A 64 13.68 16.51 0.88
C ASP A 64 12.16 16.57 0.95
N SER A 65 11.46 15.44 0.73
CA SER A 65 10.01 15.46 0.85
C SER A 65 9.63 15.78 2.30
N PHE A 66 8.82 16.85 2.47
CA PHE A 66 8.29 17.27 3.78
C PHE A 66 7.42 16.20 4.47
N ILE A 67 7.22 15.08 3.83
CA ILE A 67 6.44 13.95 4.32
C ILE A 67 7.39 13.05 5.10
N LYS A 68 7.75 13.47 6.31
CA LYS A 68 8.62 12.70 7.22
C LYS A 68 7.96 11.43 7.77
N LYS A 69 6.64 11.33 7.73
CA LYS A 69 5.87 10.12 8.04
C LYS A 69 4.78 9.97 6.99
N GLY A 70 4.85 8.90 6.23
CA GLY A 70 3.82 8.52 5.29
C GLY A 70 2.60 7.89 5.97
N PRO A 71 1.52 7.68 5.24
CA PRO A 71 0.44 6.86 5.73
C PRO A 71 0.94 5.44 6.01
N LEU A 72 0.37 4.79 7.02
CA LEU A 72 0.53 3.37 7.20
C LEU A 72 -0.17 2.65 6.04
N LEU A 73 0.55 1.76 5.38
CA LEU A 73 0.07 0.99 4.26
C LEU A 73 -0.06 -0.48 4.64
N LEU A 74 -1.29 -0.98 4.63
CA LEU A 74 -1.55 -2.41 4.67
C LEU A 74 -1.84 -2.88 3.24
N ASN A 75 -1.06 -3.84 2.76
CA ASN A 75 -1.23 -4.42 1.43
C ASN A 75 -1.56 -5.90 1.55
N TYR A 76 -2.59 -6.34 0.83
CA TYR A 76 -2.95 -7.74 0.62
C TYR A 76 -2.69 -8.13 -0.82
N CYS A 77 -1.78 -9.07 -1.05
CA CYS A 77 -1.49 -9.61 -2.37
C CYS A 77 -2.53 -10.66 -2.75
N VAL A 78 -3.41 -10.34 -3.69
CA VAL A 78 -4.42 -11.28 -4.20
C VAL A 78 -3.77 -12.30 -5.12
N THR A 79 -2.93 -11.84 -6.05
CA THR A 79 -2.17 -12.73 -6.93
C THR A 79 -0.88 -12.05 -7.42
N GLY A 80 0.13 -12.84 -7.68
CA GLY A 80 1.40 -12.39 -8.21
C GLY A 80 2.52 -12.34 -7.18
N ARG A 81 3.53 -11.56 -7.48
CA ARG A 81 4.67 -11.32 -6.59
C ARG A 81 5.16 -9.89 -6.77
N CYS A 82 5.33 -9.19 -5.67
CA CYS A 82 5.97 -7.89 -5.62
C CYS A 82 7.25 -7.99 -4.79
N GLU A 83 8.34 -7.52 -5.33
CA GLU A 83 9.63 -7.35 -4.64
C GLU A 83 9.80 -5.87 -4.33
N ILE A 84 10.08 -5.58 -3.06
CA ILE A 84 10.11 -4.22 -2.53
C ILE A 84 11.54 -3.94 -2.08
N ILE A 85 12.17 -2.92 -2.65
CA ILE A 85 13.48 -2.42 -2.24
C ILE A 85 13.23 -1.22 -1.32
N LEU A 86 13.67 -1.35 -0.07
CA LEU A 86 13.52 -0.32 0.95
C LEU A 86 14.62 0.75 0.84
N ASN A 87 14.40 1.92 1.42
CA ASN A 87 15.36 3.02 1.40
C ASN A 87 16.70 2.67 2.09
N ASN A 88 16.66 1.79 3.09
CA ASN A 88 17.85 1.29 3.78
C ASN A 88 18.63 0.23 2.98
N GLY A 89 18.19 -0.11 1.76
CA GLY A 89 18.80 -1.12 0.90
C GLY A 89 18.35 -2.56 1.20
N ASN A 90 17.53 -2.76 2.22
CA ASN A 90 16.93 -4.06 2.49
C ASN A 90 15.93 -4.43 1.39
N PHE A 91 15.72 -5.71 1.26
CA PHE A 91 14.84 -6.29 0.26
C PHE A 91 13.79 -7.16 0.97
N VAL A 92 12.54 -6.96 0.59
CA VAL A 92 11.41 -7.77 1.03
C VAL A 92 10.55 -8.15 -0.17
N TYR A 93 9.76 -9.21 -0.05
CA TYR A 93 8.80 -9.56 -1.09
C TYR A 93 7.48 -10.03 -0.48
N VAL A 94 6.41 -9.79 -1.21
CA VAL A 94 5.07 -10.32 -0.95
C VAL A 94 4.62 -11.17 -2.14
N LYS A 95 3.87 -12.21 -1.88
CA LYS A 95 3.33 -13.15 -2.87
C LYS A 95 1.85 -13.43 -2.60
N ASP A 96 1.25 -14.25 -3.41
CA ASP A 96 -0.16 -14.66 -3.30
C ASP A 96 -0.55 -14.99 -1.86
N GLY A 97 -1.54 -14.28 -1.35
CA GLY A 97 -2.10 -14.43 -0.02
C GLY A 97 -1.32 -13.76 1.12
N ASP A 98 -0.17 -13.16 0.86
CA ASP A 98 0.58 -12.45 1.89
C ASP A 98 -0.07 -11.10 2.22
N ILE A 99 0.06 -10.71 3.48
CA ILE A 99 -0.26 -9.36 3.97
C ILE A 99 1.05 -8.69 4.37
N SER A 100 1.25 -7.45 3.92
CA SER A 100 2.35 -6.61 4.41
C SER A 100 1.83 -5.33 5.05
N LEU A 101 2.55 -4.86 6.05
CA LEU A 101 2.29 -3.60 6.73
C LEU A 101 3.57 -2.79 6.73
N THR A 102 3.52 -1.55 6.28
CA THR A 102 4.69 -0.68 6.16
C THR A 102 4.30 0.79 6.22
N GLU A 103 5.24 1.65 6.56
CA GLU A 103 5.10 3.08 6.29
C GLU A 103 5.37 3.35 4.80
N CYS A 104 4.43 4.00 4.12
CA CYS A 104 4.35 4.09 2.65
C CYS A 104 5.61 4.66 1.97
N PHE A 105 6.40 5.48 2.67
CA PHE A 105 7.57 6.16 2.09
C PHE A 105 8.91 5.51 2.41
N ALA A 106 8.91 4.41 3.16
CA ALA A 106 10.12 3.61 3.40
C ALA A 106 10.57 2.82 2.15
N GLN A 107 9.83 2.91 1.05
CA GLN A 107 10.01 2.08 -0.13
C GLN A 107 10.69 2.84 -1.26
N LYS A 108 11.74 2.26 -1.81
CA LYS A 108 12.52 2.84 -2.89
C LYS A 108 12.04 2.40 -4.28
N GLN A 109 11.64 1.16 -4.43
CA GLN A 109 11.27 0.58 -5.72
C GLN A 109 10.37 -0.63 -5.55
N TYR A 110 9.43 -0.80 -6.49
CA TYR A 110 8.59 -1.98 -6.65
C TYR A 110 8.96 -2.71 -7.93
N VAL A 111 9.21 -4.01 -7.83
CA VAL A 111 9.51 -4.89 -8.95
C VAL A 111 8.52 -6.05 -8.97
N TYR A 112 8.01 -6.37 -10.15
CA TYR A 112 7.04 -7.46 -10.36
C TYR A 112 7.66 -8.52 -11.28
N PRO A 113 8.37 -9.54 -10.74
CA PRO A 113 9.13 -10.51 -11.54
C PRO A 113 8.25 -11.31 -12.51
N ARG A 114 7.00 -11.55 -12.15
CA ARG A 114 6.01 -12.23 -13.00
C ARG A 114 5.18 -11.29 -13.84
N ARG A 115 5.44 -9.97 -13.79
CA ARG A 115 4.72 -8.89 -14.47
C ARG A 115 3.26 -8.71 -13.99
N ILE A 116 2.56 -9.77 -13.63
CA ILE A 116 1.18 -9.71 -13.11
C ILE A 116 1.21 -9.58 -11.60
N TYR A 117 0.48 -8.59 -11.10
CA TYR A 117 0.23 -8.38 -9.69
C TYR A 117 -1.18 -7.79 -9.51
N GLU A 118 -1.95 -8.38 -8.63
CA GLU A 118 -3.21 -7.83 -8.15
C GLU A 118 -3.18 -7.76 -6.63
N GLY A 119 -3.66 -6.65 -6.10
CA GLY A 119 -3.66 -6.42 -4.67
C GLY A 119 -4.71 -5.42 -4.22
N MET A 120 -4.92 -5.40 -2.92
CA MET A 120 -5.69 -4.36 -2.24
C MET A 120 -4.78 -3.67 -1.24
N GLU A 121 -4.81 -2.36 -1.23
CA GLU A 121 -4.06 -1.54 -0.28
C GLU A 121 -5.01 -0.70 0.56
N LEU A 122 -4.73 -0.64 1.85
CA LEU A 122 -5.41 0.24 2.78
C LEU A 122 -4.40 1.30 3.25
N PHE A 123 -4.67 2.54 2.88
CA PHE A 123 -3.88 3.71 3.29
C PHE A 123 -4.51 4.33 4.53
N VAL A 124 -3.73 4.42 5.58
CA VAL A 124 -4.15 4.96 6.88
C VAL A 124 -3.34 6.21 7.17
N ASP A 125 -3.95 7.39 7.00
CA ASP A 125 -3.35 8.65 7.42
C ASP A 125 -3.42 8.77 8.95
N THR A 126 -2.29 8.46 9.57
CA THR A 126 -2.17 8.43 11.02
C THR A 126 -2.35 9.80 11.68
N ASN A 127 -2.10 10.90 10.94
CA ASN A 127 -2.31 12.25 11.46
C ASN A 127 -3.80 12.62 11.51
N THR A 128 -4.52 12.33 10.43
CA THR A 128 -5.98 12.56 10.38
C THR A 128 -6.71 11.64 11.34
N LEU A 129 -6.34 10.35 11.39
CA LEU A 129 -6.97 9.39 12.29
C LEU A 129 -6.59 9.56 13.76
N ALA A 130 -5.44 10.18 14.10
CA ALA A 130 -5.10 10.47 15.49
C ALA A 130 -6.12 11.39 16.18
N THR A 131 -6.77 12.27 15.43
CA THR A 131 -7.87 13.12 15.94
C THR A 131 -9.21 12.40 16.01
N GLU A 132 -9.42 11.36 15.21
CA GLU A 132 -10.66 10.59 15.07
C GLU A 132 -10.58 9.16 15.62
N SER A 133 -9.39 8.74 16.08
CA SER A 133 -9.09 7.32 16.43
C SER A 133 -9.87 6.77 17.60
N THR A 134 -10.52 7.62 18.38
CA THR A 134 -11.29 7.17 19.55
C THR A 134 -12.46 6.26 19.19
N TRP A 135 -13.08 6.42 18.02
CA TRP A 135 -14.17 5.53 17.63
C TRP A 135 -13.66 4.20 17.10
N MET A 136 -12.58 4.16 16.30
CA MET A 136 -11.98 2.91 15.81
C MET A 136 -11.50 2.03 16.98
N GLN A 137 -10.90 2.66 17.99
CA GLN A 137 -10.48 1.95 19.19
C GLN A 137 -11.68 1.46 20.02
N LYS A 138 -12.73 2.29 20.18
CA LYS A 138 -13.92 1.93 20.94
C LYS A 138 -14.77 0.87 20.26
N GLU A 139 -15.01 1.01 18.95
CA GLU A 139 -15.94 0.13 18.21
C GLU A 139 -15.27 -1.16 17.72
N PHE A 140 -13.98 -1.10 17.36
CA PHE A 140 -13.28 -2.23 16.75
C PHE A 140 -12.04 -2.70 17.52
N GLY A 141 -11.67 -2.02 18.60
CA GLY A 141 -10.44 -2.34 19.36
C GLY A 141 -9.14 -2.07 18.59
N ILE A 142 -9.19 -1.26 17.53
CA ILE A 142 -8.04 -0.97 16.66
C ILE A 142 -7.27 0.22 17.22
N ASP A 143 -6.04 -0.04 17.68
CA ASP A 143 -5.09 0.97 18.18
C ASP A 143 -3.97 1.12 17.16
N ILE A 144 -4.10 2.10 16.26
CA ILE A 144 -3.15 2.35 15.16
C ILE A 144 -1.74 2.65 15.68
N PRO A 145 -1.51 3.54 16.66
CA PRO A 145 -0.18 3.76 17.24
C PRO A 145 0.48 2.47 17.73
N LYS A 146 -0.27 1.63 18.43
CA LYS A 146 0.25 0.34 18.92
C LYS A 146 0.57 -0.64 17.79
N ILE A 147 -0.21 -0.63 16.72
CA ILE A 147 0.07 -1.45 15.52
C ILE A 147 1.40 -1.02 14.89
N ILE A 148 1.64 0.28 14.74
CA ILE A 148 2.89 0.80 14.18
C ILE A 148 4.07 0.42 15.07
N GLU A 149 3.96 0.62 16.39
CA GLU A 149 5.00 0.27 17.35
C GLU A 149 5.37 -1.22 17.28
N LEU A 150 4.38 -2.09 17.18
CA LEU A 150 4.59 -3.54 17.20
C LEU A 150 5.10 -4.11 15.87
N PHE A 151 4.61 -3.59 14.73
CA PHE A 151 4.81 -4.21 13.43
C PHE A 151 5.73 -3.42 12.49
N CYS A 152 5.88 -2.12 12.71
CA CYS A 152 6.73 -1.25 11.88
C CYS A 152 7.81 -0.51 12.70
N PRO A 153 8.50 -1.16 13.67
CA PRO A 153 9.54 -0.47 14.43
C PRO A 153 10.69 -0.07 13.49
N ASN A 154 11.16 1.17 13.62
CA ASN A 154 12.29 1.70 12.84
C ASN A 154 12.10 1.65 11.31
N ASP A 155 10.90 1.99 10.84
CA ASP A 155 10.53 2.01 9.41
C ASP A 155 10.65 0.64 8.71
N ASN A 156 10.55 -0.44 9.47
CA ASN A 156 10.56 -1.78 8.91
C ASN A 156 9.20 -2.15 8.30
N THR A 157 9.25 -3.05 7.31
CA THR A 157 8.07 -3.68 6.74
C THR A 157 7.80 -5.01 7.43
N TYR A 158 6.59 -5.19 7.92
CA TYR A 158 6.12 -6.46 8.43
C TYR A 158 5.44 -7.26 7.31
N ILE A 159 5.73 -8.55 7.21
CA ILE A 159 5.09 -9.46 6.26
C ILE A 159 4.58 -10.68 7.02
N SER A 160 3.31 -11.00 6.82
CA SER A 160 2.67 -12.23 7.31
C SER A 160 2.11 -13.00 6.13
N ALA A 161 2.46 -14.29 6.04
CA ALA A 161 1.76 -15.18 5.13
C ALA A 161 0.30 -15.32 5.59
N ALA A 162 -0.65 -15.17 4.68
CA ALA A 162 -2.04 -15.44 4.99
C ALA A 162 -2.19 -16.90 5.45
N VAL A 163 -2.79 -17.09 6.59
CA VAL A 163 -3.21 -18.43 7.03
C VAL A 163 -4.27 -18.90 6.04
N SER A 164 -3.96 -19.91 5.24
CA SER A 164 -4.93 -20.46 4.30
C SER A 164 -6.17 -20.90 5.08
N TYR A 165 -7.36 -20.59 4.56
CA TYR A 165 -8.66 -20.93 5.16
C TYR A 165 -8.84 -22.44 5.49
N THR A 166 -7.99 -23.30 4.95
CA THR A 166 -7.95 -24.74 5.23
C THR A 166 -7.55 -25.09 6.67
N HIS A 167 -6.84 -24.21 7.39
CA HIS A 167 -6.49 -24.47 8.79
C HIS A 167 -7.57 -24.03 9.79
N LEU A 168 -8.47 -23.13 9.42
CA LEU A 168 -9.55 -22.69 10.30
C LEU A 168 -10.68 -23.73 10.43
N ARG A 169 -10.86 -24.61 9.43
CA ARG A 169 -11.87 -25.69 9.49
C ARG A 169 -11.45 -26.92 10.28
N ALA A 170 -10.16 -27.06 10.62
CA ALA A 170 -9.66 -28.23 11.37
C ALA A 170 -9.94 -28.18 12.89
N HIS A 171 -10.46 -27.06 13.40
CA HIS A 171 -10.78 -26.90 14.82
C HIS A 171 -12.29 -26.81 15.12
N GLU A 172 -13.14 -27.01 14.12
CA GLU A 172 -14.62 -26.97 14.29
C GLU A 172 -15.28 -28.37 14.32
N THR A 173 -14.51 -29.43 14.59
CA THR A 173 -15.07 -30.78 14.82
C THR A 173 -14.81 -31.25 16.23
#